data_d2303ec578c95620e2e1f190747b6e5e
#
_entry.id   d2303ec578c95620e2e1f190747b6e5e
#
_cell.length_a   1.000
_cell.length_b   1.000
_cell.length_c   1.000
_cell.angle_alpha   90.00
_cell.angle_beta   90.00
_cell.angle_gamma   90.00
#
_symmetry.space_group_name_H-M   'P 1'
#
loop_
_entity.id
_entity.type
_entity.pdbx_description
1 polymer ?
#
loop_
_entity_poly.entity_id
_entity_poly.type
_entity_poly.pdbx_seq_one_letter_code
_entity_poly.pdbx_strand_id
1 'polypeptide(L)'
;MKNWACMIHSVKFIGILDTNVIYPIEIRDILFWFAHYDLFTPKWSKHIFEEWERVMIRKGITQVEAKKRSNIANQAFPDAFVENYENLIPNIELPDKDDKHVLAAAIKTNANVIVTNNLKDFPQDYLAKFSISAKSADDFIADIIDLNNEKAIMAFRELVMNRRNPNLDEYQVLDNLRKNGLTNSANYLHSLL
;
A
#
# COMPACT_ATOMS: atom_id res chain seq x y z
N MET A 1 -35.32 -13.20 22.77
CA MET A 1 -34.81 -13.60 21.44
C MET A 1 -33.62 -12.72 21.14
N LYS A 2 -32.37 -13.29 21.19
CA LYS A 2 -31.14 -12.53 20.91
C LYS A 2 -30.96 -12.48 19.40
N ASN A 3 -31.09 -11.28 18.81
CA ASN A 3 -30.74 -11.02 17.42
C ASN A 3 -29.23 -11.24 17.25
N TRP A 4 -28.86 -12.35 16.68
CA TRP A 4 -27.54 -12.56 16.10
C TRP A 4 -27.53 -11.83 14.76
N ALA A 5 -27.21 -10.53 14.77
CA ALA A 5 -26.79 -9.86 13.55
C ALA A 5 -25.54 -10.61 13.05
N CYS A 6 -25.72 -11.35 11.97
CA CYS A 6 -24.62 -11.98 11.25
C CYS A 6 -23.68 -10.85 10.81
N MET A 7 -22.59 -10.63 11.56
CA MET A 7 -21.49 -9.82 11.07
C MET A 7 -20.87 -10.59 9.92
N ILE A 8 -21.30 -10.28 8.71
CA ILE A 8 -20.58 -10.63 7.51
C ILE A 8 -19.29 -9.80 7.61
N HIS A 9 -18.21 -10.41 8.12
CA HIS A 9 -16.89 -9.83 7.96
C HIS A 9 -16.65 -9.77 6.45
N SER A 10 -16.75 -8.59 5.87
CA SER A 10 -16.23 -8.31 4.54
C SER A 10 -14.82 -8.87 4.51
N VAL A 11 -14.55 -9.81 3.61
CA VAL A 11 -13.20 -10.35 3.40
C VAL A 11 -12.34 -9.15 3.03
N LYS A 12 -11.56 -8.64 3.99
CA LYS A 12 -10.72 -7.48 3.75
C LYS A 12 -9.60 -7.91 2.82
N PHE A 13 -9.48 -7.22 1.72
CA PHE A 13 -8.42 -7.41 0.75
C PHE A 13 -7.06 -7.13 1.40
N ILE A 14 -6.14 -8.08 1.36
CA ILE A 14 -4.81 -7.94 1.96
C ILE A 14 -3.83 -7.56 0.86
N GLY A 15 -3.17 -6.41 1.00
CA GLY A 15 -2.14 -5.91 0.09
C GLY A 15 -0.77 -5.78 0.77
N ILE A 16 0.26 -6.42 0.20
CA ILE A 16 1.65 -6.13 0.56
C ILE A 16 2.06 -4.86 -0.16
N LEU A 17 2.51 -3.87 0.58
CA LEU A 17 3.03 -2.62 0.03
C LEU A 17 4.56 -2.71 -0.10
N ASP A 18 5.05 -2.68 -1.33
CA ASP A 18 6.47 -2.67 -1.63
C ASP A 18 7.12 -1.30 -1.35
N THR A 19 8.42 -1.25 -1.15
CA THR A 19 9.19 -0.03 -0.88
C THR A 19 8.96 1.05 -1.91
N ASN A 20 8.84 0.70 -3.19
CA ASN A 20 8.68 1.66 -4.29
C ASN A 20 7.31 2.36 -4.31
N VAL A 21 6.32 1.87 -3.58
CA VAL A 21 5.01 2.53 -3.40
C VAL A 21 4.89 3.21 -2.03
N ILE A 22 5.67 2.78 -1.02
CA ILE A 22 5.71 3.43 0.29
C ILE A 22 6.60 4.68 0.27
N TYR A 23 7.68 4.69 -0.51
CA TYR A 23 8.64 5.80 -0.53
C TYR A 23 8.03 7.11 -1.07
N PRO A 24 7.33 7.16 -2.23
CA PRO A 24 6.69 8.38 -2.70
C PRO A 24 5.55 8.81 -1.78
N ILE A 25 5.63 10.05 -1.28
CA ILE A 25 4.72 10.55 -0.24
C ILE A 25 3.26 10.56 -0.73
N GLU A 26 3.02 10.95 -1.98
CA GLU A 26 1.68 11.04 -2.56
C GLU A 26 1.02 9.66 -2.67
N ILE A 27 1.78 8.65 -3.08
CA ILE A 27 1.29 7.26 -3.20
C ILE A 27 1.04 6.67 -1.82
N ARG A 28 2.02 6.82 -0.91
CA ARG A 28 1.89 6.31 0.46
C ARG A 28 0.70 6.92 1.18
N ASP A 29 0.54 8.25 1.10
CA ASP A 29 -0.48 8.94 1.86
C ASP A 29 -1.89 8.50 1.44
N ILE A 30 -2.18 8.38 0.13
CA ILE A 30 -3.49 7.90 -0.31
C ILE A 30 -3.71 6.43 0.07
N LEU A 31 -2.69 5.56 -0.05
CA LEU A 31 -2.77 4.16 0.39
C LEU A 31 -3.05 4.06 1.89
N PHE A 32 -2.38 4.87 2.71
CA PHE A 32 -2.56 4.85 4.15
C PHE A 32 -3.94 5.38 4.56
N TRP A 33 -4.46 6.42 3.91
CA TRP A 33 -5.82 6.88 4.15
C TRP A 33 -6.87 5.85 3.73
N PHE A 34 -6.67 5.16 2.60
CA PHE A 34 -7.54 4.07 2.16
C PHE A 34 -7.52 2.90 3.15
N ALA A 35 -6.35 2.54 3.67
CA ALA A 35 -6.21 1.52 4.71
C ALA A 35 -6.88 1.95 6.03
N HIS A 36 -6.73 3.23 6.42
CA HIS A 36 -7.37 3.79 7.62
C HIS A 36 -8.90 3.74 7.55
N TYR A 37 -9.46 3.89 6.35
CA TYR A 37 -10.90 3.73 6.09
C TYR A 37 -11.34 2.28 5.85
N ASP A 38 -10.49 1.31 6.19
CA ASP A 38 -10.81 -0.11 6.04
C ASP A 38 -11.14 -0.55 4.60
N LEU A 39 -10.60 0.13 3.59
CA LEU A 39 -10.79 -0.24 2.19
C LEU A 39 -9.95 -1.46 1.81
N PHE A 40 -8.81 -1.66 2.47
CA PHE A 40 -7.98 -2.85 2.40
C PHE A 40 -7.14 -2.99 3.67
N THR A 41 -6.49 -4.15 3.85
CA THR A 41 -5.56 -4.39 4.97
C THR A 41 -4.13 -4.29 4.43
N PRO A 42 -3.35 -3.26 4.80
CA PRO A 42 -1.98 -3.12 4.38
C PRO A 42 -1.10 -4.11 5.15
N LYS A 43 -0.06 -4.63 4.48
CA LYS A 43 1.00 -5.42 5.10
C LYS A 43 2.35 -4.99 4.57
N TRP A 44 3.37 -5.08 5.41
CA TRP A 44 4.79 -4.86 5.08
C TRP A 44 5.68 -5.66 6.02
N SER A 45 6.90 -5.92 5.59
CA SER A 45 7.88 -6.66 6.37
C SER A 45 8.97 -5.74 6.92
N LYS A 46 9.80 -6.32 7.82
CA LYS A 46 11.00 -5.66 8.30
C LYS A 46 11.94 -5.24 7.15
N HIS A 47 12.16 -6.13 6.16
CA HIS A 47 13.00 -5.85 5.01
C HIS A 47 12.50 -4.65 4.19
N ILE A 48 11.18 -4.59 3.91
CA ILE A 48 10.56 -3.46 3.20
C ILE A 48 10.82 -2.15 3.94
N PHE A 49 10.69 -2.13 5.28
CA PHE A 49 10.92 -0.93 6.07
C PHE A 49 12.41 -0.53 6.14
N GLU A 50 13.31 -1.50 6.25
CA GLU A 50 14.75 -1.24 6.18
C GLU A 50 15.16 -0.67 4.82
N GLU A 51 14.56 -1.14 3.73
CA GLU A 51 14.75 -0.57 2.40
C GLU A 51 14.20 0.86 2.31
N TRP A 52 13.00 1.10 2.81
CA TRP A 52 12.41 2.43 2.84
C TRP A 52 13.30 3.41 3.63
N GLU A 53 13.80 3.01 4.80
CA GLU A 53 14.74 3.80 5.59
C GLU A 53 16.04 4.07 4.80
N ARG A 54 16.62 3.05 4.15
CA ARG A 54 17.82 3.20 3.30
C ARG A 54 17.59 4.17 2.13
N VAL A 55 16.44 4.10 1.48
CA VAL A 55 16.09 5.03 0.38
C VAL A 55 15.97 6.46 0.90
N MET A 56 15.30 6.69 2.02
CA MET A 56 15.19 8.00 2.66
C MET A 56 16.56 8.59 2.99
N ILE A 57 17.45 7.79 3.60
CA ILE A 57 18.81 8.22 3.97
C ILE A 57 19.62 8.59 2.73
N ARG A 58 19.58 7.79 1.65
CA ARG A 58 20.24 8.11 0.37
C ARG A 58 19.75 9.42 -0.25
N LYS A 59 18.52 9.81 0.05
CA LYS A 59 17.92 11.07 -0.42
C LYS A 59 18.14 12.25 0.55
N GLY A 60 18.98 12.08 1.56
CA GLY A 60 19.42 13.14 2.47
C GLY A 60 18.58 13.30 3.75
N ILE A 61 17.65 12.39 4.00
CA ILE A 61 16.93 12.34 5.28
C ILE A 61 17.86 11.73 6.33
N THR A 62 17.90 12.31 7.53
CA THR A 62 18.70 11.75 8.62
C THR A 62 18.19 10.39 9.07
N GLN A 63 19.06 9.54 9.57
CA GLN A 63 18.70 8.21 10.08
C GLN A 63 17.63 8.29 11.17
N VAL A 64 17.73 9.27 12.05
CA VAL A 64 16.77 9.50 13.14
C VAL A 64 15.38 9.82 12.58
N GLU A 65 15.30 10.70 11.59
CA GLU A 65 14.02 11.07 10.97
C GLU A 65 13.45 9.92 10.10
N ALA A 66 14.28 9.18 9.38
CA ALA A 66 13.86 8.00 8.64
C ALA A 66 13.23 6.95 9.58
N LYS A 67 13.92 6.65 10.69
CA LYS A 67 13.42 5.72 11.71
C LYS A 67 12.13 6.20 12.38
N LYS A 68 12.02 7.50 12.64
CA LYS A 68 10.79 8.09 13.19
C LYS A 68 9.61 7.88 12.25
N ARG A 69 9.79 8.08 10.93
CA ARG A 69 8.71 7.88 9.93
C ARG A 69 8.26 6.44 9.85
N SER A 70 9.19 5.49 9.82
CA SER A 70 8.85 4.06 9.82
C SER A 70 8.12 3.64 11.11
N ASN A 71 8.54 4.15 12.26
CA ASN A 71 7.86 3.89 13.52
C ASN A 71 6.43 4.46 13.56
N ILE A 72 6.22 5.67 13.03
CA ILE A 72 4.88 6.27 12.95
C ILE A 72 3.95 5.41 12.09
N ALA A 73 4.42 4.90 10.95
CA ALA A 73 3.63 4.01 10.10
C ALA A 73 3.26 2.71 10.84
N ASN A 74 4.21 2.08 11.55
CA ASN A 74 3.94 0.89 12.35
C ASN A 74 2.97 1.15 13.51
N GLN A 75 3.03 2.33 14.13
CA GLN A 75 2.08 2.70 15.19
C GLN A 75 0.67 2.95 14.64
N ALA A 76 0.56 3.52 13.43
CA ALA A 76 -0.73 3.75 12.77
C ALA A 76 -1.41 2.43 12.33
N PHE A 77 -0.61 1.41 11.98
CA PHE A 77 -1.09 0.11 11.51
C PHE A 77 -0.37 -1.04 12.25
N PRO A 78 -0.66 -1.27 13.53
CA PRO A 78 0.09 -2.24 14.35
C PRO A 78 0.02 -3.67 13.81
N ASP A 79 -1.10 -4.03 13.16
CA ASP A 79 -1.30 -5.36 12.59
C ASP A 79 -0.69 -5.52 11.19
N ALA A 80 -0.10 -4.46 10.60
CA ALA A 80 0.44 -4.51 9.25
C ALA A 80 1.82 -5.19 9.18
N PHE A 81 2.54 -5.26 10.29
CA PHE A 81 3.88 -5.80 10.32
C PHE A 81 3.90 -7.33 10.22
N VAL A 82 4.65 -7.86 9.24
CA VAL A 82 4.75 -9.30 8.96
C VAL A 82 6.02 -9.87 9.56
N GLU A 83 5.89 -10.94 10.33
CA GLU A 83 7.00 -11.67 10.95
C GLU A 83 7.07 -13.12 10.47
N ASN A 84 8.22 -13.75 10.69
CA ASN A 84 8.43 -15.18 10.45
C ASN A 84 8.15 -15.64 9.00
N TYR A 85 8.55 -14.84 8.01
CA TYR A 85 8.43 -15.16 6.59
C TYR A 85 9.79 -15.55 5.96
N GLU A 86 10.90 -15.35 6.67
CA GLU A 86 12.27 -15.45 6.16
C GLU A 86 12.59 -16.88 5.70
N ASN A 87 12.02 -17.90 6.33
CA ASN A 87 12.17 -19.30 5.96
C ASN A 87 11.57 -19.65 4.59
N LEU A 88 10.72 -18.79 4.03
CA LEU A 88 10.14 -18.98 2.70
C LEU A 88 11.07 -18.45 1.58
N ILE A 89 11.91 -17.46 1.90
CA ILE A 89 12.77 -16.75 0.92
C ILE A 89 13.63 -17.70 0.07
N PRO A 90 14.32 -18.73 0.64
CA PRO A 90 15.18 -19.60 -0.15
C PRO A 90 14.48 -20.37 -1.27
N ASN A 91 13.17 -20.63 -1.11
CA ASN A 91 12.37 -21.44 -2.04
C ASN A 91 11.64 -20.61 -3.10
N ILE A 92 11.81 -19.29 -3.10
CA ILE A 92 11.18 -18.37 -4.06
C ILE A 92 12.11 -18.13 -5.23
N GLU A 93 11.53 -18.18 -6.43
CA GLU A 93 12.23 -17.90 -7.68
C GLU A 93 11.61 -16.65 -8.33
N LEU A 94 12.28 -15.50 -8.21
CA LEU A 94 11.93 -14.25 -8.87
C LEU A 94 13.11 -13.78 -9.75
N PRO A 95 12.83 -12.97 -10.81
CA PRO A 95 13.87 -12.36 -11.64
C PRO A 95 14.86 -11.55 -10.81
N ASP A 96 14.38 -10.73 -9.88
CA ASP A 96 15.22 -10.06 -8.89
C ASP A 96 15.20 -10.86 -7.57
N LYS A 97 16.41 -11.18 -7.11
CA LYS A 97 16.58 -11.92 -5.84
C LYS A 97 16.29 -11.06 -4.62
N ASP A 98 16.46 -9.74 -4.77
CA ASP A 98 16.23 -8.78 -3.69
C ASP A 98 14.74 -8.63 -3.40
N ASP A 99 13.84 -8.91 -4.37
CA ASP A 99 12.39 -8.84 -4.20
C ASP A 99 11.74 -10.08 -3.58
N LYS A 100 12.52 -11.17 -3.37
CA LYS A 100 11.99 -12.44 -2.81
C LYS A 100 11.35 -12.27 -1.45
N HIS A 101 11.84 -11.36 -0.62
CA HIS A 101 11.26 -11.10 0.70
C HIS A 101 9.86 -10.50 0.64
N VAL A 102 9.52 -9.75 -0.43
CA VAL A 102 8.18 -9.19 -0.66
C VAL A 102 7.18 -10.31 -0.90
N LEU A 103 7.52 -11.24 -1.81
CA LEU A 103 6.66 -12.41 -2.09
C LEU A 103 6.58 -13.35 -0.89
N ALA A 104 7.68 -13.55 -0.14
CA ALA A 104 7.66 -14.34 1.09
C ALA A 104 6.67 -13.78 2.13
N ALA A 105 6.66 -12.47 2.32
CA ALA A 105 5.72 -11.80 3.19
C ALA A 105 4.27 -11.91 2.69
N ALA A 106 4.07 -11.85 1.36
CA ALA A 106 2.75 -12.04 0.74
C ALA A 106 2.20 -13.45 0.97
N ILE A 107 3.02 -14.49 0.75
CA ILE A 107 2.65 -15.88 1.00
C ILE A 107 2.32 -16.08 2.49
N LYS A 108 3.17 -15.56 3.39
CA LYS A 108 3.01 -15.70 4.84
C LYS A 108 1.68 -15.15 5.35
N THR A 109 1.19 -14.08 4.75
CA THR A 109 -0.03 -13.39 5.18
C THR A 109 -1.26 -13.77 4.38
N ASN A 110 -1.14 -14.70 3.40
CA ASN A 110 -2.18 -15.01 2.43
C ASN A 110 -2.68 -13.72 1.73
N ALA A 111 -1.74 -12.83 1.36
CA ALA A 111 -2.09 -11.60 0.68
C ALA A 111 -2.71 -11.88 -0.69
N ASN A 112 -3.66 -11.04 -1.10
CA ASN A 112 -4.30 -11.14 -2.41
C ASN A 112 -3.44 -10.46 -3.49
N VAL A 113 -2.70 -9.41 -3.11
CA VAL A 113 -1.97 -8.57 -4.05
C VAL A 113 -0.64 -8.07 -3.46
N ILE A 114 0.37 -7.99 -4.31
CA ILE A 114 1.57 -7.19 -4.10
C ILE A 114 1.38 -5.88 -4.84
N VAL A 115 1.40 -4.76 -4.12
CA VAL A 115 1.31 -3.41 -4.70
C VAL A 115 2.71 -2.91 -4.95
N THR A 116 3.10 -2.84 -6.22
CA THR A 116 4.45 -2.46 -6.64
C THR A 116 4.43 -1.80 -8.02
N ASN A 117 5.28 -0.81 -8.24
CA ASN A 117 5.48 -0.23 -9.57
C ASN A 117 6.55 -0.98 -10.40
N ASN A 118 7.17 -2.00 -9.81
CA ASN A 118 8.20 -2.84 -10.45
C ASN A 118 7.62 -4.19 -10.90
N LEU A 119 6.56 -4.16 -11.71
CA LEU A 119 5.80 -5.36 -12.12
C LEU A 119 6.63 -6.43 -12.84
N LYS A 120 7.73 -6.03 -13.54
CA LYS A 120 8.59 -6.95 -14.30
C LYS A 120 9.27 -8.01 -13.41
N ASP A 121 9.51 -7.70 -12.12
CA ASP A 121 10.18 -8.59 -11.18
C ASP A 121 9.19 -9.51 -10.42
N PHE A 122 7.89 -9.35 -10.70
CA PHE A 122 6.79 -10.16 -10.15
C PHE A 122 5.96 -10.83 -11.26
N PRO A 123 6.50 -11.86 -11.97
CA PRO A 123 5.80 -12.51 -13.08
C PRO A 123 4.48 -13.13 -12.65
N GLN A 124 3.39 -12.75 -13.30
CA GLN A 124 2.03 -13.14 -12.92
C GLN A 124 1.81 -14.65 -12.91
N ASP A 125 2.40 -15.37 -13.89
CA ASP A 125 2.31 -16.84 -13.97
C ASP A 125 2.94 -17.55 -12.77
N TYR A 126 4.01 -16.95 -12.20
CA TYR A 126 4.63 -17.47 -11.00
C TYR A 126 3.82 -17.14 -9.75
N LEU A 127 3.32 -15.91 -9.63
CA LEU A 127 2.49 -15.47 -8.51
C LEU A 127 1.16 -16.23 -8.42
N ALA A 128 0.59 -16.61 -9.56
CA ALA A 128 -0.65 -17.37 -9.63
C ALA A 128 -0.59 -18.72 -8.88
N LYS A 129 0.61 -19.32 -8.75
CA LYS A 129 0.83 -20.53 -7.95
C LYS A 129 0.49 -20.35 -6.46
N PHE A 130 0.52 -19.11 -5.98
CA PHE A 130 0.22 -18.72 -4.60
C PHE A 130 -1.12 -18.00 -4.47
N SER A 131 -1.90 -17.91 -5.57
CA SER A 131 -3.13 -17.12 -5.63
C SER A 131 -2.92 -15.62 -5.32
N ILE A 132 -1.74 -15.09 -5.68
CA ILE A 132 -1.35 -13.70 -5.51
C ILE A 132 -1.28 -13.04 -6.89
N SER A 133 -1.63 -11.75 -6.96
CA SER A 133 -1.39 -10.90 -8.13
C SER A 133 -0.44 -9.76 -7.79
N ALA A 134 0.23 -9.20 -8.80
CA ALA A 134 0.95 -7.93 -8.67
C ALA A 134 0.20 -6.83 -9.41
N LYS A 135 0.08 -5.65 -8.80
CA LYS A 135 -0.56 -4.47 -9.41
C LYS A 135 0.27 -3.23 -9.16
N SER A 136 0.23 -2.32 -10.13
CA SER A 136 0.75 -0.96 -9.92
C SER A 136 -0.06 -0.25 -8.81
N ALA A 137 0.54 0.77 -8.19
CA ALA A 137 -0.18 1.58 -7.23
C ALA A 137 -1.44 2.22 -7.85
N ASP A 138 -1.35 2.69 -9.10
CA ASP A 138 -2.47 3.33 -9.80
C ASP A 138 -3.63 2.35 -10.05
N ASP A 139 -3.32 1.16 -10.59
CA ASP A 139 -4.34 0.14 -10.85
C ASP A 139 -4.97 -0.37 -9.55
N PHE A 140 -4.16 -0.59 -8.51
CA PHE A 140 -4.66 -1.05 -7.22
C PHE A 140 -5.59 -0.02 -6.57
N ILE A 141 -5.20 1.26 -6.55
CA ILE A 141 -6.01 2.33 -5.98
C ILE A 141 -7.30 2.51 -6.78
N ALA A 142 -7.25 2.44 -8.11
CA ALA A 142 -8.44 2.52 -8.97
C ALA A 142 -9.44 1.37 -8.68
N ASP A 143 -8.94 0.13 -8.52
CA ASP A 143 -9.78 -1.01 -8.13
C ASP A 143 -10.45 -0.80 -6.76
N ILE A 144 -9.70 -0.28 -5.79
CA ILE A 144 -10.22 0.00 -4.44
C ILE A 144 -11.31 1.08 -4.48
N ILE A 145 -11.14 2.11 -5.32
CA ILE A 145 -12.16 3.14 -5.54
C ILE A 145 -13.43 2.50 -6.12
N ASP A 146 -13.28 1.62 -7.11
CA ASP A 146 -14.40 0.94 -7.77
C ASP A 146 -15.19 0.05 -6.80
N LEU A 147 -14.50 -0.63 -5.90
CA LEU A 147 -15.12 -1.48 -4.87
C LEU A 147 -15.97 -0.70 -3.87
N ASN A 148 -15.61 0.53 -3.54
CA ASN A 148 -16.35 1.36 -2.58
C ASN A 148 -16.08 2.86 -2.79
N ASN A 149 -16.80 3.47 -3.72
CA ASN A 149 -16.65 4.87 -4.08
C ASN A 149 -16.88 5.82 -2.89
N GLU A 150 -17.89 5.54 -2.07
CA GLU A 150 -18.25 6.41 -0.92
C GLU A 150 -17.10 6.50 0.08
N LYS A 151 -16.57 5.35 0.52
CA LYS A 151 -15.44 5.32 1.45
C LYS A 151 -14.16 5.90 0.84
N ALA A 152 -13.91 5.64 -0.45
CA ALA A 152 -12.75 6.16 -1.14
C ALA A 152 -12.76 7.70 -1.21
N ILE A 153 -13.90 8.31 -1.51
CA ILE A 153 -14.06 9.77 -1.48
C ILE A 153 -13.91 10.33 -0.07
N MET A 154 -14.47 9.66 0.95
CA MET A 154 -14.28 10.09 2.34
C MET A 154 -12.81 10.07 2.73
N ALA A 155 -12.10 8.99 2.43
CA ALA A 155 -10.66 8.85 2.69
C ALA A 155 -9.84 9.91 1.94
N PHE A 156 -10.17 10.19 0.68
CA PHE A 156 -9.51 11.22 -0.12
C PHE A 156 -9.73 12.62 0.47
N ARG A 157 -10.95 12.96 0.89
CA ARG A 157 -11.23 14.25 1.55
C ARG A 157 -10.48 14.42 2.86
N GLU A 158 -10.35 13.36 3.65
CA GLU A 158 -9.53 13.38 4.86
C GLU A 158 -8.04 13.58 4.54
N LEU A 159 -7.51 12.94 3.49
CA LEU A 159 -6.16 13.21 3.03
C LEU A 159 -5.99 14.70 2.68
N VAL A 160 -6.91 15.31 1.96
CA VAL A 160 -6.88 16.74 1.59
C VAL A 160 -6.92 17.61 2.84
N MET A 161 -7.86 17.39 3.75
CA MET A 161 -8.02 18.18 4.99
C MET A 161 -6.80 18.11 5.91
N ASN A 162 -6.09 16.98 5.92
CA ASN A 162 -4.90 16.79 6.74
C ASN A 162 -3.59 17.31 6.10
N ARG A 163 -3.62 17.72 4.83
CA ARG A 163 -2.48 18.37 4.17
C ARG A 163 -2.39 19.84 4.58
N ARG A 164 -1.47 20.14 5.51
CA ARG A 164 -1.31 21.49 6.08
C ARG A 164 -0.16 22.31 5.46
N ASN A 165 0.86 21.64 4.94
CA ASN A 165 2.06 22.29 4.39
C ASN A 165 2.54 21.61 3.10
N PRO A 166 2.23 22.13 1.90
CA PRO A 166 1.32 23.26 1.66
C PRO A 166 -0.15 22.86 1.88
N ASN A 167 -0.99 23.83 2.23
CA ASN A 167 -2.44 23.63 2.21
C ASN A 167 -2.90 23.57 0.76
N LEU A 168 -3.48 22.44 0.33
CA LEU A 168 -3.90 22.18 -1.04
C LEU A 168 -5.39 21.85 -1.05
N ASP A 169 -6.08 22.31 -2.09
CA ASP A 169 -7.45 21.88 -2.36
C ASP A 169 -7.51 20.50 -3.05
N GLU A 170 -8.72 19.96 -3.22
CA GLU A 170 -8.95 18.64 -3.82
C GLU A 170 -8.32 18.53 -5.22
N TYR A 171 -8.46 19.54 -6.07
CA TYR A 171 -7.95 19.55 -7.45
C TYR A 171 -6.42 19.59 -7.50
N GLN A 172 -5.80 20.38 -6.63
CA GLN A 172 -4.34 20.45 -6.52
C GLN A 172 -3.75 19.12 -6.01
N VAL A 173 -4.45 18.43 -5.08
CA VAL A 173 -4.04 17.10 -4.64
C VAL A 173 -4.18 16.10 -5.79
N LEU A 174 -5.29 16.11 -6.54
CA LEU A 174 -5.46 15.26 -7.73
C LEU A 174 -4.35 15.48 -8.77
N ASP A 175 -3.95 16.74 -9.00
CA ASP A 175 -2.85 17.04 -9.92
C ASP A 175 -1.50 16.50 -9.42
N ASN A 176 -1.27 16.53 -8.12
CA ASN A 176 -0.08 15.91 -7.53
C ASN A 176 -0.10 14.38 -7.66
N LEU A 177 -1.25 13.74 -7.47
CA LEU A 177 -1.42 12.31 -7.71
C LEU A 177 -1.08 11.96 -9.16
N ARG A 178 -1.59 12.71 -10.16
CA ARG A 178 -1.28 12.50 -11.58
C ARG A 178 0.21 12.63 -11.86
N LYS A 179 0.88 13.67 -11.33
CA LYS A 179 2.33 13.89 -11.47
C LYS A 179 3.17 12.76 -10.89
N ASN A 180 2.62 12.03 -9.92
CA ASN A 180 3.28 10.87 -9.28
C ASN A 180 2.84 9.53 -9.86
N GLY A 181 2.22 9.52 -11.06
CA GLY A 181 1.89 8.31 -11.79
C GLY A 181 0.54 7.68 -11.42
N LEU A 182 -0.28 8.34 -10.60
CA LEU A 182 -1.62 7.88 -10.22
C LEU A 182 -2.70 8.53 -11.10
N THR A 183 -2.57 8.37 -12.43
CA THR A 183 -3.44 9.05 -13.38
C THR A 183 -4.86 8.50 -13.39
N ASN A 184 -5.00 7.16 -13.43
CA ASN A 184 -6.31 6.50 -13.45
C ASN A 184 -7.07 6.76 -12.16
N SER A 185 -6.40 6.58 -11.02
CA SER A 185 -6.96 6.83 -9.69
C SER A 185 -7.41 8.29 -9.51
N ALA A 186 -6.57 9.24 -9.92
CA ALA A 186 -6.89 10.67 -9.81
C ALA A 186 -8.06 11.07 -10.72
N ASN A 187 -8.14 10.51 -11.93
CA ASN A 187 -9.27 10.75 -12.83
C ASN A 187 -10.55 10.13 -12.30
N TYR A 188 -10.45 8.94 -11.71
CA TYR A 188 -11.61 8.28 -11.10
C TYR A 188 -12.13 9.10 -9.90
N LEU A 189 -11.25 9.48 -8.95
CA LEU A 189 -11.63 10.36 -7.84
C LEU A 189 -12.25 11.67 -8.33
N HIS A 190 -11.65 12.29 -9.37
CA HIS A 190 -12.18 13.53 -9.96
C HIS A 190 -13.61 13.36 -10.50
N SER A 191 -13.94 12.22 -11.08
CA SER A 191 -15.29 11.94 -11.58
C SER A 191 -16.35 11.76 -10.50
N LEU A 192 -15.92 11.56 -9.26
CA LEU A 192 -16.79 11.36 -8.09
C LEU A 192 -16.95 12.61 -7.21
N LEU A 193 -16.17 13.69 -7.45
CA LEU A 193 -16.25 14.97 -6.71
C LEU A 193 -17.36 15.86 -7.26
#